data_ad4555478da01478068a53177a272baa
#
_entry.id   ad4555478da01478068a53177a272baa
#
_cell.length_a   1.000
_cell.length_b   1.000
_cell.length_c   1.000
_cell.angle_alpha   90.00
_cell.angle_beta   90.00
_cell.angle_gamma   90.00
#
_symmetry.space_group_name_H-M   'P 1'
#
loop_
_entity.id
_entity.type
_entity.pdbx_description
1 polymer ?
#
loop_
_entity_poly.entity_id
_entity_poly.type
_entity_poly.pdbx_seq_one_letter_code
_entity_poly.pdbx_strand_id
1 'polypeptide(L)'
;MFSEFVSSFDKHNEVLIASAPIAFEKWNAFLLELFQKPRVKKKVKQKLIIPRRLKKFGLQREKFKPIEIRYSDVEMESEFGVCGDLTYFLSVGDKPYALLIKDRNFASTQKKIFEIMWMAAKN
;
A
#
# COMPACT_ATOMS: atom_id res chain seq x y z
N MET A 1 9.96 2.38 11.60
CA MET A 1 9.62 1.58 10.39
C MET A 1 8.91 2.40 9.34
N PHE A 2 7.81 3.04 9.69
CA PHE A 2 7.01 3.78 8.70
C PHE A 2 7.78 4.91 8.03
N SER A 3 8.55 5.66 8.81
CA SER A 3 9.38 6.75 8.28
C SER A 3 10.43 6.29 7.28
N GLU A 4 11.02 5.12 7.49
CA GLU A 4 11.99 4.55 6.55
C GLU A 4 11.33 4.21 5.21
N PHE A 5 10.13 3.63 5.25
CA PHE A 5 9.39 3.32 4.04
C PHE A 5 9.05 4.60 3.26
N VAL A 6 8.55 5.62 3.96
CA VAL A 6 8.22 6.91 3.34
C VAL A 6 9.47 7.60 2.79
N SER A 7 10.62 7.47 3.47
CA SER A 7 11.88 8.02 2.99
C SER A 7 12.33 7.42 1.66
N SER A 8 11.91 6.19 1.36
CA SER A 8 12.24 5.56 0.08
C SER A 8 11.63 6.29 -1.12
N PHE A 9 10.63 7.15 -0.90
CA PHE A 9 10.02 7.96 -1.95
C PHE A 9 10.99 8.96 -2.57
N ASP A 10 12.09 9.28 -1.89
CA ASP A 10 13.12 10.16 -2.44
C ASP A 10 13.88 9.51 -3.61
N LYS A 11 13.91 8.19 -3.67
CA LYS A 11 14.72 7.43 -4.63
C LYS A 11 13.92 6.61 -5.62
N HIS A 12 12.61 6.48 -5.42
CA HIS A 12 11.77 5.63 -6.23
C HIS A 12 10.50 6.37 -6.64
N ASN A 13 9.97 6.01 -7.81
CA ASN A 13 8.83 6.71 -8.39
C ASN A 13 7.54 5.89 -8.37
N GLU A 14 7.56 4.73 -7.76
CA GLU A 14 6.37 3.87 -7.67
C GLU A 14 6.33 3.11 -6.35
N VAL A 15 5.13 3.00 -5.78
CA VAL A 15 4.86 2.18 -4.61
C VAL A 15 3.63 1.30 -4.88
N LEU A 16 3.72 0.03 -4.48
CA LEU A 16 2.68 -0.97 -4.67
C LEU A 16 2.14 -1.36 -3.31
N ILE A 17 0.82 -1.25 -3.11
CA ILE A 17 0.21 -1.59 -1.83
C ILE A 17 -1.01 -2.46 -2.03
N ALA A 18 -1.01 -3.63 -1.38
CA ALA A 18 -2.17 -4.50 -1.26
C ALA A 18 -2.70 -4.31 0.16
N SER A 19 -3.81 -3.59 0.28
CA SER A 19 -4.29 -3.11 1.57
C SER A 19 -5.24 -4.09 2.26
N ALA A 20 -5.23 -4.04 3.59
CA ALA A 20 -6.22 -4.72 4.42
C ALA A 20 -7.27 -3.70 4.91
N PRO A 21 -8.49 -4.16 5.27
CA PRO A 21 -9.57 -3.26 5.70
C PRO A 21 -9.18 -2.29 6.81
N ILE A 22 -8.33 -2.72 7.73
CA ILE A 22 -7.93 -1.90 8.87
C ILE A 22 -7.30 -0.56 8.47
N ALA A 23 -6.60 -0.53 7.32
CA ALA A 23 -5.98 0.70 6.82
C ALA A 23 -7.01 1.81 6.60
N PHE A 24 -8.24 1.44 6.32
CA PHE A 24 -9.32 2.40 6.05
C PHE A 24 -10.27 2.55 7.23
N GLU A 25 -10.56 1.45 7.91
CA GLU A 25 -11.54 1.46 9.00
C GLU A 25 -11.01 2.11 10.27
N LYS A 26 -9.71 2.01 10.52
CA LYS A 26 -9.13 2.51 11.76
C LYS A 26 -8.05 3.58 11.55
N TRP A 27 -7.22 3.44 10.51
CA TRP A 27 -6.01 4.24 10.36
C TRP A 27 -6.05 5.20 9.17
N ASN A 28 -7.24 5.45 8.63
CA ASN A 28 -7.36 6.26 7.41
C ASN A 28 -6.75 7.66 7.55
N ALA A 29 -7.10 8.38 8.63
CA ALA A 29 -6.59 9.74 8.85
C ALA A 29 -5.08 9.77 9.02
N PHE A 30 -4.53 8.80 9.74
CA PHE A 30 -3.10 8.67 9.96
C PHE A 30 -2.36 8.46 8.63
N LEU A 31 -2.88 7.56 7.78
CA LEU A 31 -2.25 7.25 6.51
C LEU A 31 -2.37 8.38 5.50
N LEU A 32 -3.46 9.16 5.54
CA LEU A 32 -3.57 10.34 4.69
C LEU A 32 -2.47 11.35 5.01
N GLU A 33 -2.22 11.59 6.29
CA GLU A 33 -1.24 12.59 6.72
C GLU A 33 0.20 12.11 6.52
N LEU A 34 0.52 10.92 6.99
CA LEU A 34 1.91 10.46 7.04
C LEU A 34 2.38 9.70 5.81
N PHE A 35 1.47 9.25 4.97
CA PHE A 35 1.81 8.49 3.76
C PHE A 35 1.40 9.22 2.50
N GLN A 36 0.13 9.56 2.35
CA GLN A 36 -0.38 10.11 1.10
C GLN A 36 0.18 11.50 0.78
N LYS A 37 0.22 12.40 1.76
CA LYS A 37 0.76 13.74 1.53
C LYS A 37 2.21 13.73 1.09
N PRO A 38 3.14 13.02 1.78
CA PRO A 38 4.52 12.94 1.30
C PRO A 38 4.63 12.31 -0.08
N ARG A 39 3.84 11.27 -0.35
CA ARG A 39 3.86 10.58 -1.65
C ARG A 39 3.48 11.53 -2.79
N VAL A 40 2.38 12.27 -2.62
CA VAL A 40 1.91 13.23 -3.62
C VAL A 40 2.94 14.34 -3.84
N LYS A 41 3.50 14.86 -2.75
CA LYS A 41 4.52 15.91 -2.83
C LYS A 41 5.72 15.48 -3.64
N LYS A 42 6.13 14.23 -3.52
CA LYS A 42 7.29 13.67 -4.23
C LYS A 42 6.91 13.04 -5.57
N LYS A 43 5.63 13.10 -5.95
CA LYS A 43 5.10 12.60 -7.22
C LYS A 43 5.34 11.11 -7.44
N VAL A 44 5.31 10.34 -6.36
CA VAL A 44 5.45 8.88 -6.43
C VAL A 44 4.11 8.28 -6.78
N LYS A 45 4.08 7.50 -7.86
CA LYS A 45 2.85 6.81 -8.30
C LYS A 45 2.53 5.66 -7.37
N GLN A 46 1.26 5.53 -7.01
CA GLN A 46 0.79 4.38 -6.23
C GLN A 46 -0.11 3.49 -7.07
N LYS A 47 0.10 2.18 -6.97
CA LYS A 47 -0.90 1.19 -7.35
C LYS A 47 -1.45 0.60 -6.07
N LEU A 48 -2.75 0.68 -5.89
CA LEU A 48 -3.41 0.33 -4.64
C LEU A 48 -4.53 -0.68 -4.90
N ILE A 49 -4.50 -1.79 -4.18
CA ILE A 49 -5.58 -2.77 -4.18
C ILE A 49 -6.37 -2.59 -2.89
N ILE A 50 -7.68 -2.36 -3.02
CA ILE A 50 -8.59 -2.14 -1.89
C ILE A 50 -9.68 -3.21 -1.90
N PRO A 51 -10.12 -3.71 -0.74
CA PRO A 51 -11.31 -4.56 -0.68
C PRO A 51 -12.52 -3.86 -1.31
N ARG A 52 -13.26 -4.57 -2.14
CA ARG A 52 -14.38 -3.99 -2.91
C ARG A 52 -15.43 -3.32 -2.04
N ARG A 53 -15.74 -3.89 -0.88
CA ARG A 53 -16.75 -3.31 0.02
C ARG A 53 -16.35 -1.94 0.57
N LEU A 54 -15.08 -1.57 0.45
CA LEU A 54 -14.54 -0.30 0.92
C LEU A 54 -14.29 0.69 -0.21
N LYS A 55 -15.02 0.55 -1.31
CA LYS A 55 -14.86 1.39 -2.50
C LYS A 55 -14.97 2.89 -2.20
N LYS A 56 -15.78 3.28 -1.20
CA LYS A 56 -15.89 4.68 -0.80
C LYS A 56 -14.53 5.30 -0.43
N PHE A 57 -13.66 4.51 0.19
CA PHE A 57 -12.31 4.97 0.53
C PHE A 57 -11.43 5.07 -0.71
N GLY A 58 -11.62 4.17 -1.67
CA GLY A 58 -10.93 4.25 -2.95
C GLY A 58 -11.27 5.53 -3.70
N LEU A 59 -12.55 5.92 -3.71
CA LEU A 59 -12.97 7.17 -4.33
C LEU A 59 -12.32 8.39 -3.67
N GLN A 60 -12.14 8.34 -2.35
CA GLN A 60 -11.42 9.40 -1.64
C GLN A 60 -9.94 9.41 -2.02
N ARG A 61 -9.32 8.23 -2.15
CA ARG A 61 -7.90 8.11 -2.50
C ARG A 61 -7.59 8.59 -3.92
N GLU A 62 -8.54 8.53 -4.82
CA GLU A 62 -8.34 8.99 -6.21
C GLU A 62 -7.94 10.46 -6.29
N LYS A 63 -8.20 11.25 -5.27
CA LYS A 63 -7.79 12.65 -5.20
C LYS A 63 -6.29 12.81 -4.99
N PHE A 64 -5.62 11.77 -4.54
CA PHE A 64 -4.19 11.80 -4.20
C PHE A 64 -3.35 11.26 -5.37
N LYS A 65 -3.43 11.93 -6.50
CA LYS A 65 -2.72 11.54 -7.72
C LYS A 65 -1.21 11.78 -7.61
N PRO A 66 -0.37 10.98 -8.31
CA PRO A 66 -0.74 9.92 -9.25
C PRO A 66 -1.05 8.61 -8.53
N ILE A 67 -2.18 8.00 -8.87
CA ILE A 67 -2.62 6.75 -8.25
C ILE A 67 -3.50 5.96 -9.22
N GLU A 68 -3.36 4.64 -9.21
CA GLU A 68 -4.29 3.71 -9.83
C GLU A 68 -4.83 2.78 -8.77
N ILE A 69 -6.14 2.56 -8.78
CA ILE A 69 -6.82 1.75 -7.78
C ILE A 69 -7.59 0.63 -8.45
N ARG A 70 -7.48 -0.58 -7.90
CA ARG A 70 -8.31 -1.72 -8.27
C ARG A 70 -8.89 -2.34 -7.02
N TYR A 71 -10.00 -3.05 -7.19
CA TYR A 71 -10.75 -3.61 -6.08
C TYR A 71 -10.72 -5.12 -6.11
N SER A 72 -10.51 -5.72 -4.94
CA SER A 72 -10.42 -7.17 -4.78
C SER A 72 -11.63 -7.70 -4.05
N ASP A 73 -12.11 -8.87 -4.46
CA ASP A 73 -13.16 -9.59 -3.76
C ASP A 73 -12.59 -10.41 -2.60
N VAL A 74 -11.27 -10.54 -2.53
CA VAL A 74 -10.58 -11.21 -1.43
C VAL A 74 -10.11 -10.17 -0.43
N GLU A 75 -10.49 -10.33 0.84
CA GLU A 75 -10.03 -9.47 1.92
C GLU A 75 -8.88 -10.15 2.65
N MET A 76 -7.81 -9.39 2.84
CA MET A 76 -6.64 -9.86 3.55
C MET A 76 -6.62 -9.30 4.97
N GLU A 77 -6.14 -10.09 5.92
CA GLU A 77 -6.00 -9.66 7.31
C GLU A 77 -4.70 -8.92 7.53
N SER A 78 -3.74 -9.10 6.64
CA SER A 78 -2.47 -8.37 6.68
C SER A 78 -2.31 -7.58 5.39
N GLU A 79 -1.60 -6.48 5.51
CA GLU A 79 -1.30 -5.58 4.40
C GLU A 79 0.16 -5.67 4.05
N PHE A 80 0.50 -5.51 2.77
CA PHE A 80 1.90 -5.31 2.42
C PHE A 80 2.05 -4.18 1.39
N GLY A 81 3.24 -3.58 1.42
CA GLY A 81 3.61 -2.58 0.44
C GLY A 81 5.06 -2.75 0.02
N VAL A 82 5.36 -2.39 -1.22
CA VAL A 82 6.71 -2.50 -1.78
C VAL A 82 7.09 -1.18 -2.44
N CYS A 83 8.27 -0.69 -2.09
CA CYS A 83 8.86 0.48 -2.74
C CYS A 83 10.36 0.24 -2.88
N GLY A 84 10.85 0.14 -4.12
CA GLY A 84 12.25 -0.19 -4.35
C GLY A 84 12.61 -1.55 -3.79
N ASP A 85 13.60 -1.59 -2.91
CA ASP A 85 14.04 -2.82 -2.23
C ASP A 85 13.46 -2.98 -0.83
N LEU A 86 12.50 -2.11 -0.46
CA LEU A 86 11.81 -2.20 0.83
C LEU A 86 10.44 -2.84 0.68
N THR A 87 10.14 -3.76 1.58
CA THR A 87 8.81 -4.36 1.72
C THR A 87 8.37 -4.23 3.17
N TYR A 88 7.15 -3.74 3.39
CA TYR A 88 6.57 -3.76 4.72
C TYR A 88 5.41 -4.75 4.78
N PHE A 89 5.21 -5.32 5.95
CA PHE A 89 4.01 -6.07 6.29
C PHE A 89 3.39 -5.46 7.52
N LEU A 90 2.07 -5.35 7.52
CA LEU A 90 1.31 -4.87 8.67
C LEU A 90 0.22 -5.89 8.95
N SER A 91 0.25 -6.48 10.13
CA SER A 91 -0.75 -7.42 10.57
C SER A 91 -1.48 -6.87 11.79
N VAL A 92 -2.79 -7.04 11.81
CA VAL A 92 -3.65 -6.44 12.81
C VAL A 92 -4.56 -7.52 13.38
N GLY A 93 -4.04 -8.29 14.31
CA GLY A 93 -4.81 -9.22 15.10
C GLY A 93 -4.85 -8.76 16.55
N ASP A 94 -4.94 -9.70 17.46
CA ASP A 94 -4.90 -9.41 18.90
C ASP A 94 -3.60 -8.74 19.31
N LYS A 95 -2.52 -9.06 18.59
CA LYS A 95 -1.20 -8.45 18.79
C LYS A 95 -0.73 -7.89 17.46
N PRO A 96 -1.07 -6.62 17.15
CA PRO A 96 -0.64 -6.03 15.90
C PRO A 96 0.88 -5.92 15.83
N TYR A 97 1.44 -6.16 14.62
CA TYR A 97 2.85 -6.00 14.39
C TYR A 97 3.12 -5.51 12.98
N ALA A 98 4.28 -4.91 12.82
CA ALA A 98 4.74 -4.45 11.52
C ALA A 98 6.17 -4.93 11.29
N LEU A 99 6.48 -5.32 10.07
CA LEU A 99 7.82 -5.75 9.64
C LEU A 99 8.26 -4.89 8.48
N LEU A 100 9.53 -4.49 8.49
CA LEU A 100 10.15 -3.86 7.34
C LEU A 100 11.35 -4.70 6.92
N ILE A 101 11.37 -5.10 5.66
CA ILE A 101 12.41 -5.94 5.10
C ILE A 101 13.10 -5.15 3.99
N LYS A 102 14.41 -4.98 4.12
CA LYS A 102 15.23 -4.37 3.08
C LYS A 102 16.01 -5.47 2.38
N ASP A 103 15.51 -5.89 1.24
CA ASP A 103 16.14 -6.94 0.44
C ASP A 103 15.61 -6.88 -0.98
N ARG A 104 16.53 -6.81 -1.95
CA ARG A 104 16.17 -6.69 -3.36
C ARG A 104 15.39 -7.91 -3.86
N ASN A 105 15.87 -9.10 -3.54
CA ASN A 105 15.25 -10.33 -4.05
C ASN A 105 13.85 -10.54 -3.45
N PHE A 106 13.72 -10.26 -2.15
CA PHE A 106 12.43 -10.35 -1.50
C PHE A 106 11.44 -9.34 -2.09
N ALA A 107 11.86 -8.11 -2.27
CA ALA A 107 11.02 -7.06 -2.87
C ALA A 107 10.62 -7.43 -4.30
N SER A 108 11.54 -7.97 -5.09
CA SER A 108 11.25 -8.42 -6.45
C SER A 108 10.18 -9.51 -6.45
N THR A 109 10.26 -10.47 -5.54
CA THR A 109 9.26 -11.52 -5.41
C THR A 109 7.90 -10.93 -5.00
N GLN A 110 7.88 -10.02 -4.04
CA GLN A 110 6.64 -9.38 -3.60
C GLN A 110 6.00 -8.54 -4.70
N LYS A 111 6.79 -7.89 -5.54
CA LYS A 111 6.28 -7.18 -6.71
C LYS A 111 5.57 -8.11 -7.68
N LYS A 112 6.12 -9.28 -7.92
CA LYS A 112 5.51 -10.30 -8.79
C LYS A 112 4.19 -10.81 -8.20
N ILE A 113 4.15 -11.04 -6.90
CA ILE A 113 2.93 -11.44 -6.20
C ILE A 113 1.88 -10.33 -6.33
N PHE A 114 2.28 -9.09 -6.12
CA PHE A 114 1.39 -7.95 -6.30
C PHE A 114 0.81 -7.89 -7.71
N GLU A 115 1.64 -8.09 -8.74
CA GLU A 115 1.17 -8.05 -10.13
C GLU A 115 0.13 -9.13 -10.43
N ILE A 116 0.28 -10.32 -9.85
CA ILE A 116 -0.72 -11.38 -9.98
C ILE A 116 -2.03 -10.95 -9.34
N MET A 117 -1.98 -10.37 -8.15
CA MET A 117 -3.14 -9.85 -7.46
C MET A 117 -3.79 -8.70 -8.23
N TRP A 118 -2.97 -7.83 -8.80
CA TRP A 118 -3.41 -6.69 -9.60
C TRP A 118 -4.20 -7.13 -10.83
N MET A 119 -3.71 -8.16 -11.51
CA MET A 119 -4.39 -8.71 -12.68
C MET A 119 -5.75 -9.33 -12.33
N ALA A 120 -5.88 -9.89 -11.15
CA ALA A 120 -7.14 -10.47 -10.67
C ALA A 120 -8.10 -9.42 -10.13
N ALA A 121 -7.61 -8.26 -9.72
CA ALA A 121 -8.43 -7.18 -9.19
C ALA A 121 -9.06 -6.37 -10.33
N LYS A 122 -10.16 -5.67 -10.05
CA LYS A 122 -10.94 -4.94 -11.06
C LYS A 122 -11.23 -3.52 -10.62
N ASN A 123 -11.53 -2.71 -11.62
CA ASN A 123 -11.93 -1.31 -11.37
C ASN A 123 -13.27 -1.20 -10.64
#